data_b957b531c204c2c43d470cf4dbd38549
#
_entry.id   b957b531c204c2c43d470cf4dbd38549
#
_cell.length_a   1.000
_cell.length_b   1.000
_cell.length_c   1.000
_cell.angle_alpha   90.00
_cell.angle_beta   90.00
_cell.angle_gamma   90.00
#
_symmetry.space_group_name_H-M   'P 1'
#
loop_
_entity.id
_entity.type
_entity.pdbx_description
1 polymer ?
#
loop_
_entity_poly.entity_id
_entity_poly.type
_entity_poly.pdbx_seq_one_letter_code
_entity_poly.pdbx_strand_id
1 'polypeptide(L)'
;SSAAVYKTKDTQLTESDTLSPENFYGETKLKFERLLHWYNRIHGINFVSLRYFNASGAAYGLGENHEQETHLIPLVLQAALGKKDCIKIFGSNYPTSDGTCVRDYIHVLDLANAHLLALENIRETPQTYNVGTGKGYSVREIINIAEDITGKKIFAVDVLAREGDAAYLVADPTKIEKEWGWKAEHDI
;
A
#
# COMPACT_ATOMS: atom_id res chain seq x y z
N SER A 1 0.84 5.48 -9.27
CA SER A 1 0.31 6.35 -8.23
C SER A 1 0.28 5.63 -6.88
N SER A 2 -0.44 6.16 -5.88
CA SER A 2 -0.42 5.65 -4.52
C SER A 2 -1.75 5.89 -3.82
N ALA A 3 -2.12 5.03 -2.88
CA ALA A 3 -3.24 5.26 -1.96
C ALA A 3 -3.08 6.52 -1.08
N ALA A 4 -1.85 7.03 -0.92
CA ALA A 4 -1.58 8.27 -0.19
C ALA A 4 -2.20 9.54 -0.82
N VAL A 5 -2.83 9.44 -2.00
CA VAL A 5 -3.57 10.54 -2.63
C VAL A 5 -4.95 10.79 -2.01
N TYR A 6 -5.49 9.82 -1.28
CA TYR A 6 -6.81 9.89 -0.69
C TYR A 6 -6.83 10.70 0.62
N LYS A 7 -8.00 11.27 0.90
CA LYS A 7 -8.36 11.63 2.27
C LYS A 7 -8.62 10.34 3.05
N THR A 8 -8.05 10.23 4.25
CA THR A 8 -8.26 9.04 5.09
C THR A 8 -9.71 8.91 5.55
N LYS A 9 -10.17 7.67 5.73
CA LYS A 9 -11.45 7.29 6.32
C LYS A 9 -11.31 5.95 7.03
N ASP A 10 -12.32 5.53 7.76
CA ASP A 10 -12.36 4.30 8.54
C ASP A 10 -12.90 3.07 7.79
N THR A 11 -13.11 3.20 6.49
CA THR A 11 -13.61 2.15 5.60
C THR A 11 -12.69 1.98 4.37
N GLN A 12 -12.90 0.92 3.60
CA GLN A 12 -12.19 0.71 2.33
C GLN A 12 -12.35 1.91 1.39
N LEU A 13 -11.28 2.20 0.65
CA LEU A 13 -11.17 3.31 -0.29
C LEU A 13 -11.53 2.85 -1.70
N THR A 14 -12.46 3.56 -2.32
CA THR A 14 -12.82 3.42 -3.74
C THR A 14 -12.15 4.52 -4.57
N GLU A 15 -12.09 4.36 -5.89
CA GLU A 15 -11.51 5.37 -6.78
C GLU A 15 -12.31 6.67 -6.84
N SER A 16 -13.57 6.65 -6.39
CA SER A 16 -14.45 7.83 -6.30
C SER A 16 -14.29 8.62 -4.99
N ASP A 17 -13.51 8.12 -4.04
CA ASP A 17 -13.29 8.80 -2.78
C ASP A 17 -12.50 10.10 -2.94
N THR A 18 -12.67 10.99 -1.96
CA THR A 18 -12.07 12.32 -1.97
C THR A 18 -10.54 12.24 -1.99
N LEU A 19 -9.93 12.96 -2.94
CA LEU A 19 -8.49 13.12 -3.04
C LEU A 19 -8.04 14.34 -2.23
N SER A 20 -7.41 14.10 -1.10
CA SER A 20 -6.88 15.12 -0.19
C SER A 20 -5.70 14.52 0.59
N PRO A 21 -4.50 14.48 -0.02
CA PRO A 21 -3.31 13.92 0.62
C PRO A 21 -3.00 14.57 1.96
N GLU A 22 -2.62 13.76 2.94
CA GLU A 22 -2.27 14.23 4.29
C GLU A 22 -0.75 14.36 4.49
N ASN A 23 0.04 14.04 3.45
CA ASN A 23 1.49 14.17 3.48
C ASN A 23 2.05 14.60 2.11
N PHE A 24 3.31 15.07 2.13
CA PHE A 24 3.98 15.58 0.92
C PHE A 24 4.11 14.52 -0.19
N TYR A 25 4.37 13.27 0.16
CA TYR A 25 4.46 12.18 -0.82
C TYR A 25 3.14 12.01 -1.59
N GLY A 26 2.01 11.91 -0.88
CA GLY A 26 0.69 11.82 -1.50
C GLY A 26 0.39 13.02 -2.39
N GLU A 27 0.75 14.23 -1.96
CA GLU A 27 0.57 15.45 -2.76
C GLU A 27 1.37 15.39 -4.07
N THR A 28 2.60 14.89 -4.05
CA THR A 28 3.40 14.72 -5.29
C THR A 28 2.75 13.74 -6.26
N LYS A 29 2.18 12.61 -5.73
CA LYS A 29 1.50 11.62 -6.56
C LYS A 29 0.20 12.17 -7.16
N LEU A 30 -0.58 12.90 -6.38
CA LEU A 30 -1.81 13.54 -6.89
C LEU A 30 -1.52 14.60 -7.95
N LYS A 31 -0.48 15.41 -7.76
CA LYS A 31 -0.04 16.38 -8.79
C LYS A 31 0.36 15.68 -10.07
N PHE A 32 1.04 14.54 -9.96
CA PHE A 32 1.42 13.76 -11.14
C PHE A 32 0.20 13.16 -11.87
N GLU A 33 -0.80 12.64 -11.15
CA GLU A 33 -2.07 12.22 -11.78
C GLU A 33 -2.73 13.37 -12.56
N ARG A 34 -2.81 14.55 -11.95
CA ARG A 34 -3.36 15.75 -12.61
C ARG A 34 -2.55 16.15 -13.84
N LEU A 35 -1.23 16.05 -13.80
CA LEU A 35 -0.36 16.31 -14.93
C LEU A 35 -0.62 15.32 -16.08
N LEU A 36 -0.78 14.03 -15.80
CA LEU A 36 -1.12 13.02 -16.81
C LEU A 36 -2.45 13.33 -17.51
N HIS A 37 -3.47 13.82 -16.81
CA HIS A 37 -4.73 14.26 -17.41
C HIS A 37 -4.51 15.42 -18.41
N TRP A 38 -3.60 16.37 -18.10
CA TRP A 38 -3.25 17.42 -19.05
C TRP A 38 -2.52 16.87 -20.27
N TYR A 39 -1.59 15.92 -20.09
CA TYR A 39 -0.90 15.28 -21.22
C TYR A 39 -1.86 14.48 -22.10
N ASN A 40 -2.82 13.78 -21.54
CA ASN A 40 -3.86 13.11 -22.32
C ASN A 40 -4.66 14.14 -23.13
N ARG A 41 -5.13 15.21 -22.49
CA ARG A 41 -5.97 16.23 -23.13
C ARG A 41 -5.27 16.99 -24.26
N ILE A 42 -3.98 17.30 -24.08
CA ILE A 42 -3.21 18.15 -25.03
C ILE A 42 -2.53 17.30 -26.10
N HIS A 43 -2.02 16.15 -25.74
CA HIS A 43 -1.14 15.33 -26.57
C HIS A 43 -1.72 13.95 -26.92
N GLY A 44 -2.89 13.61 -26.45
CA GLY A 44 -3.51 12.31 -26.69
C GLY A 44 -2.78 11.14 -26.05
N ILE A 45 -1.96 11.38 -25.02
CA ILE A 45 -1.23 10.30 -24.32
C ILE A 45 -2.20 9.53 -23.44
N ASN A 46 -2.43 8.27 -23.77
CA ASN A 46 -3.26 7.37 -22.99
C ASN A 46 -2.51 6.89 -21.75
N PHE A 47 -3.20 6.79 -20.62
CA PHE A 47 -2.60 6.34 -19.38
C PHE A 47 -3.59 5.62 -18.45
N VAL A 48 -3.04 4.81 -17.57
CA VAL A 48 -3.74 4.21 -16.43
C VAL A 48 -3.00 4.60 -15.15
N SER A 49 -3.72 5.10 -14.17
CA SER A 49 -3.19 5.36 -12.83
C SER A 49 -3.50 4.16 -11.92
N LEU A 50 -2.51 3.36 -11.60
CA LEU A 50 -2.62 2.31 -10.58
C LEU A 50 -2.24 2.92 -9.22
N ARG A 51 -3.20 3.04 -8.31
CA ARG A 51 -2.99 3.52 -6.94
C ARG A 51 -2.64 2.34 -6.06
N TYR A 52 -1.32 2.18 -5.79
CA TYR A 52 -0.84 1.10 -4.94
C TYR A 52 -1.15 1.37 -3.48
N PHE A 53 -1.51 0.32 -2.80
CA PHE A 53 -1.45 0.26 -1.35
C PHE A 53 -0.04 -0.15 -0.93
N ASN A 54 0.16 -0.89 0.15
CA ASN A 54 1.52 -1.20 0.60
C ASN A 54 2.11 -2.38 -0.19
N ALA A 55 3.01 -2.09 -1.13
CA ALA A 55 3.74 -3.13 -1.86
C ALA A 55 4.56 -3.99 -0.89
N SER A 56 4.54 -5.31 -1.08
CA SER A 56 5.21 -6.27 -0.22
C SER A 56 5.61 -7.53 -0.98
N GLY A 57 6.35 -8.40 -0.33
CA GLY A 57 6.76 -9.68 -0.90
C GLY A 57 8.02 -9.64 -1.75
N ALA A 58 8.42 -10.80 -2.21
CA ALA A 58 9.59 -11.03 -3.05
C ALA A 58 9.32 -12.21 -3.99
N ALA A 59 9.95 -12.22 -5.16
CA ALA A 59 9.77 -13.29 -6.13
C ALA A 59 11.01 -13.46 -7.02
N TYR A 60 11.22 -14.67 -7.54
CA TYR A 60 12.28 -14.98 -8.49
C TYR A 60 13.70 -14.60 -8.00
N GLY A 61 13.93 -14.66 -6.70
CA GLY A 61 15.21 -14.25 -6.10
C GLY A 61 15.42 -12.73 -6.03
N LEU A 62 14.39 -11.95 -6.36
CA LEU A 62 14.38 -10.49 -6.27
C LEU A 62 13.54 -10.05 -5.06
N GLY A 63 14.02 -9.07 -4.34
CA GLY A 63 13.33 -8.49 -3.17
C GLY A 63 13.76 -7.06 -2.94
N GLU A 64 13.13 -6.43 -1.97
CA GLU A 64 13.44 -5.08 -1.56
C GLU A 64 14.85 -5.02 -0.93
N ASN A 65 15.63 -4.01 -1.32
CA ASN A 65 16.97 -3.77 -0.79
C ASN A 65 17.25 -2.26 -0.69
N HIS A 66 16.71 -1.62 0.34
CA HIS A 66 16.99 -0.21 0.64
C HIS A 66 18.15 -0.09 1.63
N GLU A 67 19.06 0.86 1.39
CA GLU A 67 20.14 1.19 2.36
C GLU A 67 19.56 1.63 3.71
N GLN A 68 18.53 2.46 3.68
CA GLN A 68 17.76 2.87 4.85
C GLN A 68 16.35 2.32 4.75
N GLU A 69 16.15 1.12 5.29
CA GLU A 69 14.85 0.47 5.30
C GLU A 69 13.88 1.19 6.25
N THR A 70 12.68 1.47 5.76
CA THR A 70 11.60 2.12 6.53
C THR A 70 10.28 1.38 6.48
N HIS A 71 10.15 0.36 5.62
CA HIS A 71 8.91 -0.40 5.46
C HIS A 71 8.76 -1.45 6.56
N LEU A 72 7.53 -1.66 7.02
CA LEU A 72 7.23 -2.47 8.20
C LEU A 72 7.70 -3.93 8.04
N ILE A 73 7.29 -4.61 6.98
CA ILE A 73 7.57 -6.05 6.80
C ILE A 73 9.08 -6.34 6.79
N PRO A 74 9.91 -5.64 5.97
CA PRO A 74 11.35 -5.84 6.01
C PRO A 74 11.97 -5.56 7.39
N LEU A 75 11.50 -4.51 8.10
CA LEU A 75 11.99 -4.21 9.44
C LEU A 75 11.65 -5.31 10.45
N VAL A 76 10.42 -5.84 10.39
CA VAL A 76 9.96 -6.95 11.25
C VAL A 76 10.80 -8.21 10.99
N LEU A 77 11.04 -8.53 9.71
CA LEU A 77 11.89 -9.67 9.35
C LEU A 77 13.35 -9.47 9.76
N GLN A 78 13.89 -8.25 9.67
CA GLN A 78 15.22 -7.94 10.19
C GLN A 78 15.31 -8.16 11.71
N ALA A 79 14.26 -7.81 12.47
CA ALA A 79 14.21 -8.08 13.89
C ALA A 79 14.13 -9.58 14.20
N ALA A 80 13.31 -10.34 13.47
CA ALA A 80 13.25 -11.79 13.59
C ALA A 80 14.59 -12.48 13.30
N LEU A 81 15.39 -11.91 12.37
CA LEU A 81 16.75 -12.37 12.05
C LEU A 81 17.82 -11.89 13.04
N GLY A 82 17.45 -11.14 14.08
CA GLY A 82 18.40 -10.58 15.06
C GLY A 82 19.28 -9.45 14.52
N LYS A 83 18.91 -8.84 13.38
CA LYS A 83 19.62 -7.69 12.80
C LYS A 83 19.15 -6.35 13.39
N LYS A 84 18.06 -6.36 14.15
CA LYS A 84 17.53 -5.23 14.92
C LYS A 84 17.05 -5.70 16.28
N ASP A 85 17.28 -4.87 17.29
CA ASP A 85 16.92 -5.19 18.67
C ASP A 85 15.41 -5.08 18.93
N CYS A 86 14.75 -4.15 18.26
CA CYS A 86 13.30 -3.95 18.40
C CYS A 86 12.67 -3.27 17.18
N ILE A 87 11.34 -3.38 17.10
CA ILE A 87 10.48 -2.67 16.16
C ILE A 87 9.81 -1.50 16.87
N LYS A 88 9.80 -0.33 16.25
CA LYS A 88 9.07 0.84 16.73
C LYS A 88 7.65 0.85 16.13
N ILE A 89 6.64 0.85 17.00
CA ILE A 89 5.24 1.01 16.62
C ILE A 89 4.90 2.50 16.76
N PHE A 90 4.67 3.17 15.62
CA PHE A 90 4.38 4.60 15.58
C PHE A 90 2.91 4.86 15.82
N GLY A 91 2.54 5.20 17.06
CA GLY A 91 1.17 5.39 17.53
C GLY A 91 0.49 4.09 17.93
N SER A 92 -0.11 4.08 19.11
CA SER A 92 -0.83 2.95 19.70
C SER A 92 -2.23 3.34 20.21
N ASN A 93 -2.75 4.48 19.75
CA ASN A 93 -4.05 5.04 20.14
C ASN A 93 -4.91 5.45 18.93
N TYR A 94 -4.66 4.86 17.76
CA TYR A 94 -5.54 5.04 16.60
C TYR A 94 -6.91 4.39 16.85
N PRO A 95 -7.99 4.86 16.20
CA PRO A 95 -9.32 4.27 16.32
C PRO A 95 -9.42 2.94 15.51
N THR A 96 -8.61 1.98 15.87
CA THR A 96 -8.50 0.63 15.27
C THR A 96 -8.63 -0.41 16.36
N SER A 97 -8.75 -1.69 16.03
CA SER A 97 -8.99 -2.78 16.98
C SER A 97 -7.92 -2.92 18.05
N ASP A 98 -6.66 -2.68 17.71
CA ASP A 98 -5.51 -2.81 18.62
C ASP A 98 -4.74 -1.49 18.84
N GLY A 99 -5.31 -0.38 18.35
CA GLY A 99 -4.75 0.95 18.49
C GLY A 99 -3.63 1.28 17.50
N THR A 100 -3.20 0.34 16.63
CA THR A 100 -2.16 0.58 15.63
C THR A 100 -2.72 0.80 14.24
N CYS A 101 -1.95 1.42 13.34
CA CYS A 101 -2.39 1.68 11.97
C CYS A 101 -2.70 0.38 11.23
N VAL A 102 -3.75 0.42 10.39
CA VAL A 102 -4.14 -0.69 9.50
C VAL A 102 -3.77 -0.36 8.07
N ARG A 103 -3.11 -1.30 7.39
CA ARG A 103 -2.65 -1.18 5.99
C ARG A 103 -3.04 -2.41 5.19
N ASP A 104 -3.27 -2.19 3.90
CA ASP A 104 -3.46 -3.25 2.90
C ASP A 104 -2.11 -3.54 2.23
N TYR A 105 -1.66 -4.78 2.30
CA TYR A 105 -0.39 -5.23 1.73
C TYR A 105 -0.64 -6.04 0.47
N ILE A 106 -0.09 -5.55 -0.65
CA ILE A 106 -0.24 -6.18 -1.97
C ILE A 106 1.08 -6.78 -2.42
N HIS A 107 1.07 -8.03 -2.83
CA HIS A 107 2.27 -8.71 -3.29
C HIS A 107 2.77 -8.15 -4.61
N VAL A 108 4.09 -8.05 -4.77
CA VAL A 108 4.73 -7.49 -5.96
C VAL A 108 4.38 -8.22 -7.26
N LEU A 109 4.07 -9.53 -7.21
CA LEU A 109 3.60 -10.29 -8.38
C LEU A 109 2.19 -9.87 -8.79
N ASP A 110 1.30 -9.63 -7.85
CA ASP A 110 -0.06 -9.15 -8.13
C ASP A 110 -0.02 -7.72 -8.69
N LEU A 111 0.89 -6.88 -8.18
CA LEU A 111 1.17 -5.57 -8.78
C LEU A 111 1.67 -5.70 -10.21
N ALA A 112 2.63 -6.59 -10.48
CA ALA A 112 3.14 -6.82 -11.83
C ALA A 112 2.03 -7.26 -12.79
N ASN A 113 1.15 -8.17 -12.37
CA ASN A 113 -0.01 -8.60 -13.16
C ASN A 113 -0.98 -7.43 -13.44
N ALA A 114 -1.24 -6.57 -12.45
CA ALA A 114 -2.06 -5.37 -12.67
C ALA A 114 -1.46 -4.43 -13.73
N HIS A 115 -0.12 -4.34 -13.83
CA HIS A 115 0.54 -3.57 -14.88
C HIS A 115 0.37 -4.18 -16.26
N LEU A 116 0.49 -5.50 -16.38
CA LEU A 116 0.27 -6.19 -17.66
C LEU A 116 -1.16 -5.96 -18.14
N LEU A 117 -2.15 -6.15 -17.28
CA LEU A 117 -3.53 -5.87 -17.60
C LEU A 117 -3.79 -4.41 -17.94
N ALA A 118 -3.10 -3.46 -17.28
CA ALA A 118 -3.20 -2.05 -17.61
C ALA A 118 -2.71 -1.75 -19.03
N LEU A 119 -1.60 -2.38 -19.47
CA LEU A 119 -1.09 -2.24 -20.83
C LEU A 119 -2.05 -2.84 -21.86
N GLU A 120 -2.65 -3.98 -21.57
CA GLU A 120 -3.59 -4.66 -22.46
C GLU A 120 -4.95 -3.94 -22.58
N ASN A 121 -5.35 -3.21 -21.52
CA ASN A 121 -6.65 -2.56 -21.42
C ASN A 121 -6.60 -1.03 -21.49
N ILE A 122 -5.45 -0.44 -21.87
CA ILE A 122 -5.31 1.01 -21.98
C ILE A 122 -6.29 1.58 -23.02
N ARG A 123 -6.98 2.67 -22.66
CA ARG A 123 -7.99 3.33 -23.51
C ARG A 123 -7.65 4.80 -23.69
N GLU A 124 -8.31 5.45 -24.66
CA GLU A 124 -8.19 6.90 -24.88
C GLU A 124 -8.64 7.71 -23.66
N THR A 125 -9.69 7.24 -22.97
CA THR A 125 -10.16 7.86 -21.73
C THR A 125 -9.26 7.43 -20.57
N PRO A 126 -8.70 8.38 -19.80
CA PRO A 126 -7.90 8.10 -18.63
C PRO A 126 -8.61 7.19 -17.61
N GLN A 127 -7.89 6.22 -17.09
CA GLN A 127 -8.41 5.24 -16.16
C GLN A 127 -7.61 5.28 -14.85
N THR A 128 -8.29 4.97 -13.75
CA THR A 128 -7.66 4.89 -12.42
C THR A 128 -8.19 3.66 -11.70
N TYR A 129 -7.30 2.90 -11.04
CA TYR A 129 -7.65 1.71 -10.29
C TYR A 129 -6.88 1.64 -8.97
N ASN A 130 -7.57 1.21 -7.93
CA ASN A 130 -6.94 0.80 -6.68
C ASN A 130 -6.36 -0.61 -6.86
N VAL A 131 -5.10 -0.79 -6.44
CA VAL A 131 -4.43 -2.08 -6.48
C VAL A 131 -4.00 -2.46 -5.06
N GLY A 132 -4.86 -3.23 -4.41
CA GLY A 132 -4.73 -3.75 -3.07
C GLY A 132 -5.54 -5.04 -2.94
N THR A 133 -5.44 -5.71 -1.81
CA THR A 133 -6.11 -6.99 -1.56
C THR A 133 -7.54 -6.83 -1.04
N GLY A 134 -7.91 -5.64 -0.56
CA GLY A 134 -9.14 -5.40 0.18
C GLY A 134 -9.10 -5.89 1.64
N LYS A 135 -7.96 -6.41 2.09
CA LYS A 135 -7.74 -6.85 3.48
C LYS A 135 -6.80 -5.89 4.19
N GLY A 136 -7.14 -5.51 5.40
CA GLY A 136 -6.30 -4.66 6.23
C GLY A 136 -5.63 -5.46 7.33
N TYR A 137 -4.36 -5.19 7.57
CA TYR A 137 -3.58 -5.74 8.69
C TYR A 137 -3.01 -4.61 9.54
N SER A 138 -3.16 -4.73 10.84
CA SER A 138 -2.56 -3.80 11.79
C SER A 138 -1.05 -4.03 11.90
N VAL A 139 -0.33 -3.06 12.48
CA VAL A 139 1.12 -3.24 12.74
C VAL A 139 1.37 -4.42 13.68
N ARG A 140 0.52 -4.60 14.71
CA ARG A 140 0.67 -5.72 15.65
C ARG A 140 0.33 -7.07 15.00
N GLU A 141 -0.66 -7.13 14.13
CA GLU A 141 -0.97 -8.35 13.37
C GLU A 141 0.21 -8.77 12.49
N ILE A 142 0.87 -7.84 11.80
CA ILE A 142 2.07 -8.16 11.00
C ILE A 142 3.21 -8.70 11.87
N ILE A 143 3.42 -8.13 13.05
CA ILE A 143 4.44 -8.64 13.99
C ILE A 143 4.08 -10.06 14.44
N ASN A 144 2.82 -10.32 14.82
CA ASN A 144 2.36 -11.63 15.25
C ASN A 144 2.50 -12.68 14.15
N ILE A 145 2.08 -12.36 12.92
CA ILE A 145 2.25 -13.25 11.75
C ILE A 145 3.73 -13.60 11.54
N ALA A 146 4.61 -12.61 11.63
CA ALA A 146 6.04 -12.86 11.49
C ALA A 146 6.61 -13.71 12.64
N GLU A 147 6.15 -13.53 13.88
CA GLU A 147 6.50 -14.38 15.01
C GLU A 147 6.06 -15.84 14.77
N ASP A 148 4.82 -16.03 14.31
CA ASP A 148 4.25 -17.35 14.05
C ASP A 148 5.01 -18.08 12.93
N ILE A 149 5.33 -17.39 11.83
CA ILE A 149 6.05 -18.00 10.69
C ILE A 149 7.51 -18.29 11.03
N THR A 150 8.18 -17.38 11.72
CA THR A 150 9.62 -17.51 11.99
C THR A 150 9.95 -18.30 13.25
N GLY A 151 8.97 -18.50 14.14
CA GLY A 151 9.17 -19.05 15.48
C GLY A 151 10.06 -18.17 16.38
N LYS A 152 10.23 -16.88 16.03
CA LYS A 152 11.10 -15.93 16.74
C LYS A 152 10.27 -14.87 17.42
N LYS A 153 10.60 -14.59 18.69
CA LYS A 153 9.99 -13.47 19.42
C LYS A 153 10.55 -12.13 18.91
N ILE A 154 9.67 -11.20 18.61
CA ILE A 154 10.00 -9.87 18.07
C ILE A 154 9.66 -8.82 19.13
N PHE A 155 10.67 -8.12 19.65
CA PHE A 155 10.44 -7.03 20.58
C PHE A 155 9.93 -5.80 19.85
N ALA A 156 8.82 -5.25 20.36
CA ALA A 156 8.22 -4.03 19.83
C ALA A 156 8.03 -3.00 20.93
N VAL A 157 8.25 -1.73 20.61
CA VAL A 157 8.07 -0.60 21.51
C VAL A 157 7.17 0.45 20.90
N ASP A 158 6.16 0.90 21.65
CA ASP A 158 5.29 1.97 21.22
C ASP A 158 6.02 3.31 21.32
N VAL A 159 5.93 4.10 20.25
CA VAL A 159 6.48 5.46 20.17
C VAL A 159 5.40 6.42 19.67
N LEU A 160 5.67 7.71 19.71
CA LEU A 160 4.72 8.72 19.24
C LEU A 160 4.33 8.48 17.79
N ALA A 161 3.05 8.73 17.48
CA ALA A 161 2.53 8.67 16.11
C ALA A 161 3.31 9.63 15.19
N ARG A 162 3.44 9.25 13.93
CA ARG A 162 3.97 10.14 12.90
C ARG A 162 2.88 11.11 12.45
N GLU A 163 3.25 12.34 12.19
CA GLU A 163 2.33 13.31 11.60
C GLU A 163 1.94 12.89 10.18
N GLY A 164 0.64 12.92 9.88
CA GLY A 164 0.11 12.52 8.57
C GLY A 164 0.00 11.01 8.34
N ASP A 165 0.20 10.19 9.37
CA ASP A 165 -0.08 8.75 9.27
C ASP A 165 -1.58 8.46 9.38
N ALA A 166 -2.13 7.81 8.35
CA ALA A 166 -3.52 7.36 8.34
C ALA A 166 -3.77 6.24 9.36
N ALA A 167 -4.87 6.30 10.10
CA ALA A 167 -5.28 5.19 10.96
C ALA A 167 -5.64 3.93 10.16
N TYR A 168 -6.32 4.11 9.03
CA TYR A 168 -6.82 3.03 8.18
C TYR A 168 -6.61 3.36 6.70
N LEU A 169 -5.98 2.45 5.96
CA LEU A 169 -5.70 2.62 4.53
C LEU A 169 -5.80 1.25 3.83
N VAL A 170 -7.01 0.91 3.37
CA VAL A 170 -7.35 -0.38 2.75
C VAL A 170 -8.11 -0.13 1.45
N ALA A 171 -7.79 -0.89 0.40
CA ALA A 171 -8.42 -0.78 -0.90
C ALA A 171 -9.84 -1.35 -0.91
N ASP A 172 -10.69 -0.79 -1.77
CA ASP A 172 -11.77 -1.54 -2.42
C ASP A 172 -11.30 -1.88 -3.84
N PRO A 173 -10.94 -3.14 -4.15
CA PRO A 173 -10.47 -3.56 -5.46
C PRO A 173 -11.59 -3.87 -6.45
N THR A 174 -12.85 -3.68 -6.08
CA THR A 174 -14.03 -4.11 -6.87
C THR A 174 -14.02 -3.60 -8.31
N LYS A 175 -13.50 -2.41 -8.56
CA LYS A 175 -13.47 -1.82 -9.90
C LYS A 175 -12.53 -2.59 -10.83
N ILE A 176 -11.28 -2.82 -10.42
CA ILE A 176 -10.29 -3.55 -11.23
C ILE A 176 -10.70 -5.02 -11.41
N GLU A 177 -11.32 -5.62 -10.38
CA GLU A 177 -11.87 -6.97 -10.46
C GLU A 177 -12.97 -7.09 -11.54
N LYS A 178 -13.93 -6.16 -11.54
CA LYS A 178 -15.05 -6.18 -12.46
C LYS A 178 -14.65 -5.86 -13.90
N GLU A 179 -13.74 -4.90 -14.08
CA GLU A 179 -13.40 -4.40 -15.41
C GLU A 179 -12.33 -5.24 -16.11
N TRP A 180 -11.37 -5.83 -15.34
CA TRP A 180 -10.23 -6.57 -15.90
C TRP A 180 -10.15 -8.02 -15.44
N GLY A 181 -11.02 -8.47 -14.53
CA GLY A 181 -10.94 -9.80 -13.91
C GLY A 181 -9.72 -9.99 -13.00
N TRP A 182 -9.00 -8.89 -12.68
CA TRP A 182 -7.84 -8.95 -11.81
C TRP A 182 -8.24 -9.28 -10.37
N LYS A 183 -7.46 -10.11 -9.72
CA LYS A 183 -7.57 -10.39 -8.27
C LYS A 183 -6.18 -10.54 -7.68
N ALA A 184 -6.03 -10.12 -6.42
CA ALA A 184 -4.85 -10.47 -5.65
C ALA A 184 -4.88 -11.97 -5.35
N GLU A 185 -3.80 -12.68 -5.71
CA GLU A 185 -3.67 -14.15 -5.53
C GLU A 185 -2.81 -14.49 -4.32
N HIS A 186 -1.99 -13.55 -3.83
CA HIS A 186 -1.08 -13.75 -2.72
C HIS A 186 -1.62 -13.06 -1.46
N ASP A 187 -1.61 -13.78 -0.35
CA ASP A 187 -1.88 -13.25 1.00
C ASP A 187 -0.56 -12.97 1.73
N ILE A 188 -0.62 -12.34 2.93
CA ILE A 188 0.55 -11.97 3.72
C ILE A 188 1.09 -13.17 4.51
#